data_2dad725f811fe95742e484d65e0869a2
#
_entry.id   2dad725f811fe95742e484d65e0869a2
#
_cell.length_a   1.000
_cell.length_b   1.000
_cell.length_c   1.000
_cell.angle_alpha   90.00
_cell.angle_beta   90.00
_cell.angle_gamma   90.00
#
_symmetry.space_group_name_H-M   'P 1'
#
loop_
_entity.id
_entity.type
_entity.pdbx_description
1 polymer ?
#
loop_
_entity_poly.entity_id
_entity_poly.type
_entity_poly.pdbx_seq_one_letter_code
_entity_poly.pdbx_strand_id
1 'polypeptide(L)'
;MIRAALTVEEALEGMKTLEPKIKNYARLVVRKGVNVKPGQEVVVQSPVECAPFARVVVAEAYAAGAGHVTVIWADDAVTRLTYEHVEKSYFEQTPEWKRMQLDSLAQDGACFIFIEGADPAALKGIDPAKPAAASKARNTQCKVFRRGLDYNINPWCIAGAPVVAWAREVFPGDADEVAIYKLWNAILHTAR
;
A
#
# COMPACT_ATOMS: atom_id res chain seq x y z
N MET A 1 -22.00 -21.87 23.28
CA MET A 1 -22.83 -20.88 22.54
C MET A 1 -22.13 -20.60 21.23
N ILE A 2 -22.67 -21.07 20.10
CA ILE A 2 -22.17 -20.73 18.75
C ILE A 2 -22.53 -19.25 18.56
N ARG A 3 -21.51 -18.37 18.47
CA ARG A 3 -21.76 -16.98 18.08
C ARG A 3 -22.42 -17.02 16.70
N ALA A 4 -23.59 -16.40 16.56
CA ALA A 4 -24.23 -16.23 15.27
C ALA A 4 -23.23 -15.60 14.27
N ALA A 5 -23.27 -16.07 13.01
CA ALA A 5 -22.42 -15.50 11.97
C ALA A 5 -22.80 -14.02 11.82
N LEU A 6 -21.80 -13.16 11.65
CA LEU A 6 -22.00 -11.73 11.43
C LEU A 6 -22.75 -11.52 10.11
N THR A 7 -23.80 -10.74 10.13
CA THR A 7 -24.54 -10.40 8.90
C THR A 7 -23.88 -9.28 8.11
N VAL A 8 -24.21 -9.13 6.84
CA VAL A 8 -23.72 -8.02 5.99
C VAL A 8 -24.16 -6.67 6.57
N GLU A 9 -25.39 -6.55 7.05
CA GLU A 9 -25.93 -5.32 7.63
C GLU A 9 -25.14 -4.90 8.89
N GLU A 10 -24.86 -5.86 9.78
CA GLU A 10 -24.03 -5.63 10.96
C GLU A 10 -22.59 -5.25 10.59
N ALA A 11 -22.02 -5.84 9.54
CA ALA A 11 -20.68 -5.50 9.05
C ALA A 11 -20.63 -4.07 8.49
N LEU A 12 -21.62 -3.68 7.68
CA LEU A 12 -21.71 -2.33 7.13
C LEU A 12 -21.89 -1.26 8.22
N GLU A 13 -22.73 -1.53 9.20
CA GLU A 13 -22.87 -0.62 10.37
C GLU A 13 -21.59 -0.59 11.20
N GLY A 14 -20.95 -1.75 11.39
CA GLY A 14 -19.66 -1.88 12.03
C GLY A 14 -18.58 -1.06 11.35
N MET A 15 -18.55 -1.03 10.01
CA MET A 15 -17.59 -0.22 9.24
C MET A 15 -17.67 1.27 9.57
N LYS A 16 -18.89 1.83 9.76
CA LYS A 16 -19.06 3.23 10.18
C LYS A 16 -18.39 3.48 11.53
N THR A 17 -18.46 2.52 12.45
CA THR A 17 -17.81 2.63 13.76
C THR A 17 -16.29 2.53 13.70
N LEU A 18 -15.73 1.97 12.60
CA LEU A 18 -14.29 1.89 12.38
C LEU A 18 -13.69 3.15 11.78
N GLU A 19 -14.47 4.02 11.14
CA GLU A 19 -13.95 5.23 10.48
C GLU A 19 -13.02 6.07 11.38
N PRO A 20 -13.37 6.38 12.65
CA PRO A 20 -12.46 7.10 13.53
C PRO A 20 -11.17 6.33 13.82
N LYS A 21 -11.24 5.01 13.92
CA LYS A 21 -10.07 4.15 14.17
C LYS A 21 -9.17 4.08 12.94
N ILE A 22 -9.75 3.99 11.74
CA ILE A 22 -9.02 4.03 10.46
C ILE A 22 -8.31 5.38 10.31
N LYS A 23 -8.97 6.48 10.67
CA LYS A 23 -8.35 7.81 10.69
C LYS A 23 -7.20 7.89 11.70
N ASN A 24 -7.37 7.34 12.90
CA ASN A 24 -6.28 7.27 13.89
C ASN A 24 -5.12 6.39 13.41
N TYR A 25 -5.40 5.31 12.70
CA TYR A 25 -4.38 4.47 12.09
C TYR A 25 -3.59 5.23 11.00
N ALA A 26 -4.26 5.96 10.11
CA ALA A 26 -3.58 6.83 9.15
C ALA A 26 -2.71 7.89 9.84
N ARG A 27 -3.20 8.48 10.94
CA ARG A 27 -2.43 9.42 11.76
C ARG A 27 -1.20 8.78 12.39
N LEU A 28 -1.32 7.54 12.87
CA LEU A 28 -0.19 6.76 13.41
C LEU A 28 0.88 6.54 12.32
N VAL A 29 0.46 6.09 11.13
CA VAL A 29 1.35 5.90 9.97
C VAL A 29 2.12 7.17 9.64
N VAL A 30 1.43 8.31 9.54
CA VAL A 30 2.00 9.60 9.17
C VAL A 30 2.90 10.18 10.26
N ARG A 31 2.43 10.20 11.52
CA ARG A 31 3.13 10.92 12.60
C ARG A 31 4.15 10.08 13.36
N LYS A 32 4.00 8.75 13.36
CA LYS A 32 4.92 7.83 14.04
C LYS A 32 5.65 6.94 13.05
N GLY A 33 4.94 6.41 12.06
CA GLY A 33 5.55 5.55 11.03
C GLY A 33 6.67 6.26 10.28
N VAL A 34 6.35 7.34 9.56
CA VAL A 34 7.33 8.13 8.80
C VAL A 34 7.70 9.45 9.44
N ASN A 35 7.01 9.87 10.50
CA ASN A 35 7.29 11.11 11.26
C ASN A 35 7.42 12.34 10.36
N VAL A 36 6.40 12.59 9.53
CA VAL A 36 6.35 13.71 8.58
C VAL A 36 6.80 15.02 9.22
N LYS A 37 7.71 15.73 8.55
CA LYS A 37 8.20 17.05 8.97
C LYS A 37 7.49 18.17 8.21
N PRO A 38 7.37 19.36 8.82
CA PRO A 38 6.82 20.52 8.11
C PRO A 38 7.56 20.78 6.80
N GLY A 39 6.81 20.95 5.71
CA GLY A 39 7.33 21.18 4.37
C GLY A 39 7.91 19.97 3.65
N GLN A 40 7.93 18.79 4.27
CA GLN A 40 8.49 17.56 3.67
C GLN A 40 7.59 17.03 2.55
N GLU A 41 8.21 16.50 1.49
CA GLU A 41 7.53 15.70 0.48
C GLU A 41 7.18 14.33 1.05
N VAL A 42 5.95 13.87 0.81
CA VAL A 42 5.45 12.56 1.21
C VAL A 42 5.07 11.75 -0.03
N VAL A 43 5.60 10.55 -0.18
CA VAL A 43 5.26 9.65 -1.26
C VAL A 43 4.39 8.53 -0.71
N VAL A 44 3.17 8.39 -1.23
CA VAL A 44 2.27 7.28 -0.92
C VAL A 44 2.20 6.35 -2.13
N GLN A 45 2.68 5.12 -1.98
CA GLN A 45 2.44 4.07 -2.98
C GLN A 45 1.26 3.23 -2.52
N SER A 46 0.28 3.04 -3.38
CA SER A 46 -0.98 2.37 -3.01
C SER A 46 -1.59 1.61 -4.17
N PRO A 47 -2.14 0.42 -3.94
CA PRO A 47 -3.08 -0.19 -4.86
C PRO A 47 -4.30 0.73 -5.07
N VAL A 48 -4.85 0.73 -6.29
CA VAL A 48 -6.04 1.54 -6.61
C VAL A 48 -7.26 1.14 -5.77
N GLU A 49 -7.37 -0.12 -5.40
CA GLU A 49 -8.43 -0.65 -4.53
C GLU A 49 -8.36 -0.05 -3.11
N CYS A 50 -7.16 0.34 -2.67
CA CYS A 50 -6.95 0.98 -1.36
C CYS A 50 -7.14 2.51 -1.40
N ALA A 51 -7.61 3.09 -2.52
CA ALA A 51 -7.78 4.52 -2.69
C ALA A 51 -8.57 5.21 -1.55
N PRO A 52 -9.63 4.63 -0.97
CA PRO A 52 -10.31 5.24 0.18
C PRO A 52 -9.37 5.48 1.36
N PHE A 53 -8.54 4.48 1.72
CA PHE A 53 -7.58 4.63 2.80
C PHE A 53 -6.41 5.55 2.43
N ALA A 54 -5.90 5.47 1.20
CA ALA A 54 -4.84 6.35 0.73
C ALA A 54 -5.24 7.84 0.84
N ARG A 55 -6.50 8.19 0.52
CA ARG A 55 -7.00 9.56 0.69
C ARG A 55 -7.01 10.01 2.16
N VAL A 56 -7.30 9.11 3.09
CA VAL A 56 -7.22 9.43 4.54
C VAL A 56 -5.77 9.67 4.94
N VAL A 57 -4.83 8.85 4.46
CA VAL A 57 -3.39 9.04 4.71
C VAL A 57 -2.90 10.38 4.14
N VAL A 58 -3.29 10.74 2.91
CA VAL A 58 -2.97 12.02 2.29
C VAL A 58 -3.49 13.19 3.12
N ALA A 59 -4.75 13.13 3.57
CA ALA A 59 -5.34 14.17 4.41
C ALA A 59 -4.57 14.33 5.74
N GLU A 60 -4.21 13.22 6.38
CA GLU A 60 -3.43 13.25 7.63
C GLU A 60 -1.97 13.72 7.39
N ALA A 61 -1.38 13.45 6.21
CA ALA A 61 -0.06 13.97 5.85
C ALA A 61 -0.07 15.50 5.74
N TYR A 62 -1.04 16.07 5.03
CA TYR A 62 -1.22 17.54 4.99
C TYR A 62 -1.53 18.12 6.38
N ALA A 63 -2.36 17.46 7.18
CA ALA A 63 -2.64 17.87 8.56
C ALA A 63 -1.40 17.76 9.49
N ALA A 64 -0.38 17.00 9.09
CA ALA A 64 0.90 16.92 9.77
C ALA A 64 1.90 17.99 9.29
N GLY A 65 1.58 18.74 8.24
CA GLY A 65 2.41 19.81 7.68
C GLY A 65 3.24 19.40 6.47
N ALA A 66 2.89 18.29 5.78
CA ALA A 66 3.53 17.94 4.51
C ALA A 66 3.51 19.12 3.53
N GLY A 67 4.62 19.37 2.83
CA GLY A 67 4.70 20.38 1.81
C GLY A 67 3.95 19.98 0.53
N HIS A 68 4.08 18.72 0.15
CA HIS A 68 3.36 18.13 -0.96
C HIS A 68 3.21 16.62 -0.74
N VAL A 69 2.20 16.00 -1.35
CA VAL A 69 1.99 14.54 -1.30
C VAL A 69 1.84 14.00 -2.70
N THR A 70 2.79 13.17 -3.10
CA THR A 70 2.74 12.43 -4.37
C THR A 70 2.13 11.05 -4.13
N VAL A 71 1.06 10.69 -4.87
CA VAL A 71 0.49 9.34 -4.83
C VAL A 71 0.88 8.57 -6.08
N ILE A 72 1.52 7.42 -5.90
CA ILE A 72 1.88 6.49 -6.97
C ILE A 72 0.92 5.29 -6.87
N TRP A 73 0.04 5.18 -7.86
CA TRP A 73 -0.95 4.11 -7.91
C TRP A 73 -0.39 2.85 -8.56
N ALA A 74 -0.77 1.70 -8.04
CA ALA A 74 -0.57 0.40 -8.65
C ALA A 74 -1.94 -0.26 -8.87
N ASP A 75 -2.05 -1.05 -9.94
CA ASP A 75 -3.23 -1.82 -10.28
C ASP A 75 -2.79 -3.26 -10.58
N ASP A 76 -3.29 -4.22 -9.81
CA ASP A 76 -2.90 -5.62 -9.93
C ASP A 76 -3.35 -6.22 -11.27
N ALA A 77 -4.51 -5.81 -11.78
CA ALA A 77 -5.00 -6.29 -13.07
C ALA A 77 -4.13 -5.76 -14.22
N VAL A 78 -3.77 -4.47 -14.19
CA VAL A 78 -2.85 -3.88 -15.20
C VAL A 78 -1.45 -4.49 -15.06
N THR A 79 -0.97 -4.72 -13.85
CA THR A 79 0.30 -5.36 -13.57
C THR A 79 0.33 -6.78 -14.14
N ARG A 80 -0.74 -7.55 -13.92
CA ARG A 80 -0.90 -8.89 -14.47
C ARG A 80 -0.87 -8.88 -16.01
N LEU A 81 -1.69 -8.04 -16.65
CA LEU A 81 -1.71 -7.88 -18.10
C LEU A 81 -0.32 -7.53 -18.65
N THR A 82 0.41 -6.67 -17.94
CA THR A 82 1.78 -6.31 -18.34
C THR A 82 2.70 -7.53 -18.32
N TYR A 83 2.65 -8.36 -17.27
CA TYR A 83 3.47 -9.58 -17.21
C TYR A 83 3.03 -10.64 -18.22
N GLU A 84 1.76 -10.70 -18.59
CA GLU A 84 1.25 -11.63 -19.60
C GLU A 84 1.77 -11.28 -21.01
N HIS A 85 1.80 -9.98 -21.37
CA HIS A 85 2.02 -9.54 -22.74
C HIS A 85 3.44 -9.06 -23.03
N VAL A 86 4.20 -8.68 -22.00
CA VAL A 86 5.53 -8.10 -22.19
C VAL A 86 6.62 -9.14 -21.96
N GLU A 87 7.63 -9.14 -22.83
CA GLU A 87 8.77 -10.06 -22.75
C GLU A 87 9.61 -9.80 -21.49
N LYS A 88 10.21 -10.88 -20.94
CA LYS A 88 11.04 -10.82 -19.73
C LYS A 88 12.16 -9.78 -19.82
N SER A 89 12.80 -9.64 -20.97
CA SER A 89 13.91 -8.70 -21.20
C SER A 89 13.55 -7.24 -20.86
N TYR A 90 12.29 -6.84 -21.05
CA TYR A 90 11.81 -5.52 -20.66
C TYR A 90 11.94 -5.29 -19.15
N PHE A 91 11.70 -6.31 -18.34
CA PHE A 91 11.74 -6.23 -16.87
C PHE A 91 13.17 -6.28 -16.29
N GLU A 92 14.17 -6.55 -17.10
CA GLU A 92 15.58 -6.55 -16.67
C GLU A 92 16.15 -5.14 -16.51
N GLN A 93 15.37 -4.13 -16.93
CA GLN A 93 15.71 -2.72 -16.79
C GLN A 93 14.54 -1.95 -16.20
N THR A 94 14.83 -1.04 -15.29
CA THR A 94 13.84 -0.06 -14.82
C THR A 94 13.79 1.09 -15.83
N PRO A 95 12.62 1.44 -16.38
CA PRO A 95 12.48 2.60 -17.25
C PRO A 95 13.10 3.86 -16.61
N GLU A 96 13.84 4.65 -17.40
CA GLU A 96 14.58 5.78 -16.87
C GLU A 96 13.70 6.79 -16.15
N TRP A 97 12.52 7.11 -16.71
CA TRP A 97 11.58 8.01 -16.08
C TRP A 97 11.16 7.54 -14.67
N LYS A 98 10.97 6.23 -14.49
CA LYS A 98 10.58 5.63 -13.21
C LYS A 98 11.73 5.65 -12.20
N ARG A 99 12.95 5.38 -12.68
CA ARG A 99 14.17 5.50 -11.88
C ARG A 99 14.37 6.95 -11.42
N MET A 100 14.28 7.90 -12.36
CA MET A 100 14.43 9.32 -12.04
C MET A 100 13.39 9.79 -11.03
N GLN A 101 12.12 9.38 -11.18
CA GLN A 101 11.07 9.73 -10.24
C GLN A 101 11.42 9.27 -8.81
N LEU A 102 11.79 7.98 -8.64
CA LEU A 102 12.07 7.44 -7.31
C LEU A 102 13.36 8.03 -6.71
N ASP A 103 14.42 8.13 -7.52
CA ASP A 103 15.70 8.62 -7.07
C ASP A 103 15.65 10.13 -6.73
N SER A 104 14.94 10.96 -7.52
CA SER A 104 14.77 12.38 -7.23
C SER A 104 13.96 12.61 -5.96
N LEU A 105 12.82 11.92 -5.79
CA LEU A 105 12.01 12.02 -4.57
C LEU A 105 12.84 11.64 -3.32
N ALA A 106 13.65 10.59 -3.42
CA ALA A 106 14.51 10.20 -2.32
C ALA A 106 15.64 11.24 -2.08
N GLN A 107 16.24 11.78 -3.13
CA GLN A 107 17.28 12.81 -3.04
C GLN A 107 16.76 14.10 -2.39
N ASP A 108 15.50 14.45 -2.66
CA ASP A 108 14.83 15.62 -2.09
C ASP A 108 14.35 15.40 -0.64
N GLY A 109 14.66 14.24 -0.05
CA GLY A 109 14.37 13.95 1.36
C GLY A 109 12.92 13.54 1.62
N ALA A 110 12.20 13.03 0.62
CA ALA A 110 10.85 12.52 0.80
C ALA A 110 10.82 11.36 1.80
N CYS A 111 9.71 11.22 2.51
CA CYS A 111 9.38 9.99 3.22
C CYS A 111 8.40 9.14 2.40
N PHE A 112 8.39 7.81 2.64
CA PHE A 112 7.65 6.85 1.83
C PHE A 112 6.67 6.05 2.67
N ILE A 113 5.41 6.03 2.24
CA ILE A 113 4.34 5.21 2.83
C ILE A 113 3.89 4.20 1.78
N PHE A 114 4.06 2.91 2.09
CA PHE A 114 3.61 1.81 1.22
C PHE A 114 2.32 1.26 1.78
N ILE A 115 1.21 1.44 1.06
CA ILE A 115 -0.06 0.82 1.41
C ILE A 115 -0.10 -0.56 0.75
N GLU A 116 -0.22 -1.59 1.57
CA GLU A 116 -0.30 -2.99 1.14
C GLU A 116 -1.73 -3.49 1.27
N GLY A 117 -2.26 -4.00 0.17
CA GLY A 117 -3.62 -4.51 0.05
C GLY A 117 -3.78 -5.23 -1.29
N ALA A 118 -2.75 -6.01 -1.67
CA ALA A 118 -2.75 -6.72 -2.94
C ALA A 118 -3.60 -8.01 -2.86
N ASP A 119 -4.07 -8.46 -4.02
CA ASP A 119 -4.59 -9.80 -4.19
C ASP A 119 -3.44 -10.83 -4.07
N PRO A 120 -3.44 -11.75 -3.08
CA PRO A 120 -2.39 -12.76 -2.96
C PRO A 120 -2.25 -13.67 -4.19
N ALA A 121 -3.32 -13.79 -4.99
CA ALA A 121 -3.35 -14.59 -6.20
C ALA A 121 -3.14 -13.80 -7.49
N ALA A 122 -2.90 -12.48 -7.43
CA ALA A 122 -2.80 -11.60 -8.60
C ALA A 122 -1.85 -12.11 -9.69
N LEU A 123 -0.73 -12.70 -9.30
CA LEU A 123 0.28 -13.20 -10.23
C LEU A 123 0.25 -14.74 -10.40
N LYS A 124 -0.81 -15.41 -9.95
CA LYS A 124 -0.94 -16.87 -10.13
C LYS A 124 -0.93 -17.24 -11.62
N GLY A 125 -0.01 -18.13 -12.01
CA GLY A 125 0.17 -18.57 -13.40
C GLY A 125 1.07 -17.66 -14.25
N ILE A 126 1.56 -16.54 -13.72
CA ILE A 126 2.58 -15.71 -14.37
C ILE A 126 3.95 -16.38 -14.18
N ASP A 127 4.79 -16.31 -15.22
CA ASP A 127 6.20 -16.72 -15.12
C ASP A 127 6.90 -15.94 -13.98
N PRO A 128 7.33 -16.61 -12.91
CA PRO A 128 7.92 -15.94 -11.75
C PRO A 128 9.25 -15.23 -12.08
N ALA A 129 9.89 -15.56 -13.19
CA ALA A 129 11.11 -14.89 -13.63
C ALA A 129 10.86 -13.43 -14.04
N LYS A 130 9.65 -13.06 -14.48
CA LYS A 130 9.30 -11.69 -14.87
C LYS A 130 9.21 -10.76 -13.66
N PRO A 131 8.40 -11.02 -12.63
CA PRO A 131 8.36 -10.16 -11.43
C PRO A 131 9.69 -10.17 -10.67
N ALA A 132 10.42 -11.29 -10.65
CA ALA A 132 11.75 -11.35 -10.06
C ALA A 132 12.75 -10.43 -10.78
N ALA A 133 12.75 -10.41 -12.12
CA ALA A 133 13.58 -9.52 -12.92
C ALA A 133 13.23 -8.05 -12.66
N ALA A 134 11.94 -7.68 -12.64
CA ALA A 134 11.47 -6.34 -12.35
C ALA A 134 11.90 -5.86 -10.95
N SER A 135 11.75 -6.71 -9.94
CA SER A 135 12.18 -6.40 -8.57
C SER A 135 13.70 -6.23 -8.48
N LYS A 136 14.47 -7.12 -9.10
CA LYS A 136 15.94 -7.03 -9.16
C LYS A 136 16.39 -5.74 -9.84
N ALA A 137 15.82 -5.41 -11.01
CA ALA A 137 16.14 -4.20 -11.76
C ALA A 137 15.89 -2.95 -10.91
N ARG A 138 14.71 -2.82 -10.30
CA ARG A 138 14.39 -1.70 -9.41
C ARG A 138 15.37 -1.59 -8.25
N ASN A 139 15.65 -2.69 -7.57
CA ASN A 139 16.53 -2.69 -6.39
C ASN A 139 17.99 -2.36 -6.71
N THR A 140 18.45 -2.67 -7.94
CA THR A 140 19.84 -2.42 -8.34
C THR A 140 20.04 -1.10 -9.07
N GLN A 141 19.00 -0.57 -9.72
CA GLN A 141 19.12 0.60 -10.60
C GLN A 141 18.60 1.89 -9.93
N CYS A 142 17.56 1.83 -9.08
CA CYS A 142 17.10 2.97 -8.28
C CYS A 142 18.00 3.12 -7.02
N LYS A 143 19.25 3.51 -7.23
CA LYS A 143 20.28 3.43 -6.18
C LYS A 143 20.08 4.42 -5.04
N VAL A 144 19.66 5.65 -5.35
CA VAL A 144 19.44 6.69 -4.34
C VAL A 144 18.23 6.32 -3.49
N PHE A 145 17.11 5.96 -4.14
CA PHE A 145 15.92 5.49 -3.46
C PHE A 145 16.20 4.27 -2.57
N ARG A 146 16.87 3.23 -3.12
CA ARG A 146 17.18 2.03 -2.36
C ARG A 146 18.05 2.31 -1.15
N ARG A 147 19.13 3.10 -1.33
CA ARG A 147 19.99 3.53 -0.24
C ARG A 147 19.23 4.32 0.81
N GLY A 148 18.33 5.21 0.36
CA GLY A 148 17.48 6.01 1.26
C GLY A 148 16.65 5.15 2.21
N LEU A 149 16.05 4.06 1.70
CA LEU A 149 15.27 3.14 2.50
C LEU A 149 16.16 2.23 3.37
N ASP A 150 17.20 1.62 2.79
CA ASP A 150 18.06 0.65 3.50
C ASP A 150 18.79 1.25 4.71
N TYR A 151 19.20 2.52 4.62
CA TYR A 151 19.88 3.22 5.70
C TYR A 151 18.95 4.16 6.49
N ASN A 152 17.63 4.08 6.22
CA ASN A 152 16.63 4.93 6.86
C ASN A 152 16.95 6.44 6.77
N ILE A 153 17.61 6.85 5.68
CA ILE A 153 17.83 8.26 5.34
C ILE A 153 16.48 8.88 4.97
N ASN A 154 15.68 8.15 4.21
CA ASN A 154 14.30 8.46 3.90
C ASN A 154 13.40 7.60 4.81
N PRO A 155 12.72 8.19 5.79
CA PRO A 155 11.80 7.43 6.63
C PRO A 155 10.74 6.72 5.79
N TRP A 156 10.44 5.49 6.13
CA TRP A 156 9.42 4.72 5.42
C TRP A 156 8.65 3.80 6.36
N CYS A 157 7.43 3.47 5.98
CA CYS A 157 6.63 2.45 6.65
C CYS A 157 5.68 1.74 5.69
N ILE A 158 5.21 0.58 6.10
CA ILE A 158 4.17 -0.19 5.43
C ILE A 158 2.90 -0.10 6.25
N ALA A 159 1.76 0.09 5.59
CA ALA A 159 0.44 0.14 6.18
C ALA A 159 -0.51 -0.79 5.44
N GLY A 160 -1.05 -1.80 6.13
CA GLY A 160 -2.04 -2.71 5.53
C GLY A 160 -3.40 -2.02 5.36
N ALA A 161 -4.07 -2.28 4.24
CA ALA A 161 -5.47 -1.91 4.03
C ALA A 161 -6.19 -3.05 3.31
N PRO A 162 -7.39 -3.48 3.78
CA PRO A 162 -8.09 -4.60 3.20
C PRO A 162 -8.53 -4.33 1.76
N VAL A 163 -8.34 -5.35 0.92
CA VAL A 163 -9.02 -5.49 -0.37
C VAL A 163 -9.84 -6.78 -0.35
N VAL A 164 -10.85 -6.85 -1.21
CA VAL A 164 -11.79 -7.99 -1.23
C VAL A 164 -11.06 -9.32 -1.43
N ALA A 165 -10.11 -9.37 -2.37
CA ALA A 165 -9.36 -10.59 -2.67
C ALA A 165 -8.58 -11.10 -1.45
N TRP A 166 -7.85 -10.22 -0.75
CA TRP A 166 -7.15 -10.59 0.49
C TRP A 166 -8.11 -10.98 1.59
N ALA A 167 -9.23 -10.25 1.75
CA ALA A 167 -10.22 -10.56 2.78
C ALA A 167 -10.87 -11.94 2.59
N ARG A 168 -11.19 -12.33 1.34
CA ARG A 168 -11.69 -13.66 1.00
C ARG A 168 -10.71 -14.78 1.32
N GLU A 169 -9.41 -14.54 1.13
CA GLU A 169 -8.37 -15.52 1.46
C GLU A 169 -8.25 -15.74 2.97
N VAL A 170 -8.37 -14.66 3.77
CA VAL A 170 -8.27 -14.74 5.24
C VAL A 170 -9.55 -15.26 5.88
N PHE A 171 -10.72 -14.93 5.30
CA PHE A 171 -12.03 -15.30 5.82
C PHE A 171 -12.87 -16.01 4.74
N PRO A 172 -12.46 -17.22 4.33
CA PRO A 172 -13.15 -17.96 3.28
C PRO A 172 -14.60 -18.29 3.70
N GLY A 173 -15.55 -18.07 2.79
CA GLY A 173 -16.97 -18.35 3.02
C GLY A 173 -17.77 -17.21 3.65
N ASP A 174 -17.14 -16.13 4.10
CA ASP A 174 -17.84 -14.91 4.48
C ASP A 174 -18.26 -14.10 3.23
N ALA A 175 -19.33 -13.32 3.35
CA ALA A 175 -19.64 -12.27 2.38
C ALA A 175 -18.51 -11.20 2.38
N ASP A 176 -18.31 -10.53 1.24
CA ASP A 176 -17.20 -9.59 1.06
C ASP A 176 -17.16 -8.48 2.11
N GLU A 177 -18.32 -7.91 2.42
CA GLU A 177 -18.47 -6.84 3.40
C GLU A 177 -18.09 -7.33 4.80
N VAL A 178 -18.46 -8.56 5.13
CA VAL A 178 -18.13 -9.19 6.41
C VAL A 178 -16.63 -9.48 6.50
N ALA A 179 -16.05 -10.02 5.43
CA ALA A 179 -14.62 -10.33 5.35
C ALA A 179 -13.76 -9.04 5.44
N ILE A 180 -14.13 -7.97 4.72
CA ILE A 180 -13.48 -6.66 4.79
C ILE A 180 -13.57 -6.07 6.19
N TYR A 181 -14.74 -6.10 6.83
CA TYR A 181 -14.92 -5.61 8.19
C TYR A 181 -14.05 -6.37 9.20
N LYS A 182 -14.01 -7.69 9.09
CA LYS A 182 -13.17 -8.54 9.96
C LYS A 182 -11.68 -8.24 9.74
N LEU A 183 -11.25 -8.08 8.49
CA LEU A 183 -9.86 -7.80 8.18
C LEU A 183 -9.44 -6.41 8.67
N TRP A 184 -10.28 -5.38 8.53
CA TRP A 184 -10.04 -4.09 9.16
C TRP A 184 -9.89 -4.19 10.67
N ASN A 185 -10.76 -4.93 11.35
CA ASN A 185 -10.63 -5.12 12.79
C ASN A 185 -9.31 -5.81 13.18
N ALA A 186 -8.87 -6.82 12.40
CA ALA A 186 -7.60 -7.50 12.63
C ALA A 186 -6.42 -6.54 12.48
N ILE A 187 -6.37 -5.75 11.39
CA ILE A 187 -5.31 -4.76 11.14
C ILE A 187 -5.30 -3.72 12.27
N LEU A 188 -6.45 -3.13 12.60
CA LEU A 188 -6.54 -2.10 13.63
C LEU A 188 -6.26 -2.62 15.03
N HIS A 189 -6.44 -3.92 15.28
CA HIS A 189 -6.05 -4.56 16.54
C HIS A 189 -4.54 -4.64 16.70
N THR A 190 -3.81 -4.88 15.63
CA THR A 190 -2.34 -4.99 15.66
C THR A 190 -1.63 -3.63 15.62
N ALA A 191 -2.30 -2.59 15.11
CA ALA A 191 -1.76 -1.23 14.95
C ALA A 191 -2.00 -0.32 16.16
N ARG A 192 -1.77 -0.81 17.37
CA ARG A 192 -1.99 -0.08 18.63
C ARG A 192 -0.74 0.58 19.18
#